data_c86e2c2944a0d2a7d366d20b0deeb3a7
#
_entry.id   c86e2c2944a0d2a7d366d20b0deeb3a7
#
_cell.length_a   1.000
_cell.length_b   1.000
_cell.length_c   1.000
_cell.angle_alpha   90.00
_cell.angle_beta   90.00
_cell.angle_gamma   90.00
#
_symmetry.space_group_name_H-M   'P 1'
#
loop_
_entity.id
_entity.type
_entity.pdbx_description
1 polymer ?
#
loop_
_entity_poly.entity_id
_entity_poly.type
_entity_poly.pdbx_seq_one_letter_code
_entity_poly.pdbx_strand_id
1 'polypeptide(L)'
;MCGILGYVGNGNASDFLIEGLRRLEYRGYDSAGIAVYENGKIEIEKKAGRLVNLEKALESHPLRGNIGIGHTRWATHGKPSDVNAHPHGDENNYFVIVHNGIIENYMDLKRDLLKKGHVFKSETDSEVVAHLAEELDDGDFFSTVRKVLAVIDGSYSLVFMHDADPDTIICTKKDNPLIIGLGEDENFIASDIPAVINHTRRIYILNDGEIAVVKKDSVSVFSADGLPISKKVQEVTWSAEAAEKGGFDHFMLKEIYEQPKAVRDTVKIHLKKDGTVFFDKLNWTKNSLENIDNILITACGTAYHAGLVAKHYIERFAKIPVSVEIASEYRYSRPLTTGRTLCIVISQSGETIDTLAALKEAKRLGAQSIAVTNSIGSSIARETDVAIYTLAGPEIAVASTKAYTTQLVSLLMLALYMGQVKESISLELVRKLTAALLELPKQIEEVLTEKEHMSEVADRLIKAEDIFYLGRSIDYAIAMEGALKLKEVSYIHAEAYAAGELKHGTLALISAETPVIAVATQNNVRAKMYSNIQEVRARGADVLGIGYDDDHELEKYTTGIVRIPKVDEFIAPILSVIPMQLLAYYTGIKRGNDVDKPRNLAKSVTVE
;
A
#
# COMPACT_ATOMS: atom_id res chain seq x y z
N MET A 1 -3.81 2.97 9.08
CA MET A 1 -3.77 4.30 8.42
C MET A 1 -5.16 4.90 8.44
N CYS A 2 -5.29 6.19 8.71
CA CYS A 2 -6.58 6.86 8.84
C CYS A 2 -7.03 7.51 7.52
N GLY A 3 -8.34 7.78 7.37
CA GLY A 3 -8.90 8.53 6.26
C GLY A 3 -9.30 9.94 6.67
N ILE A 4 -8.83 10.95 5.96
CA ILE A 4 -9.19 12.36 6.15
C ILE A 4 -10.08 12.80 5.00
N LEU A 5 -11.13 13.59 5.32
CA LEU A 5 -11.93 14.36 4.38
C LEU A 5 -12.16 15.79 4.86
N GLY A 6 -12.37 16.68 3.92
CA GLY A 6 -12.89 18.02 4.11
C GLY A 6 -13.75 18.43 2.92
N TYR A 7 -14.75 19.22 3.17
CA TYR A 7 -15.69 19.75 2.18
C TYR A 7 -16.01 21.21 2.47
N VAL A 8 -16.00 22.01 1.45
CA VAL A 8 -16.57 23.36 1.47
C VAL A 8 -17.26 23.63 0.13
N GLY A 9 -18.54 23.97 0.16
CA GLY A 9 -19.31 24.12 -1.08
C GLY A 9 -20.73 24.62 -0.85
N ASN A 10 -21.64 24.29 -1.78
CA ASN A 10 -23.06 24.63 -1.70
C ASN A 10 -23.93 23.43 -1.27
N GLY A 11 -23.37 22.22 -1.25
CA GLY A 11 -24.04 20.99 -0.84
C GLY A 11 -24.03 20.78 0.68
N ASN A 12 -24.70 19.74 1.15
CA ASN A 12 -24.62 19.32 2.54
C ASN A 12 -23.29 18.59 2.80
N ALA A 13 -22.45 19.14 3.66
CA ALA A 13 -21.14 18.58 3.98
C ALA A 13 -21.24 17.15 4.54
N SER A 14 -22.23 16.85 5.39
CA SER A 14 -22.40 15.51 5.98
C SER A 14 -22.56 14.42 4.92
N ASP A 15 -23.32 14.68 3.85
CA ASP A 15 -23.59 13.70 2.80
C ASP A 15 -22.30 13.36 2.06
N PHE A 16 -21.51 14.37 1.67
CA PHE A 16 -20.21 14.18 1.06
C PHE A 16 -19.23 13.45 2.00
N LEU A 17 -19.15 13.89 3.26
CA LEU A 17 -18.23 13.32 4.23
C LEU A 17 -18.53 11.84 4.46
N ILE A 18 -19.78 11.44 4.64
CA ILE A 18 -20.15 10.04 4.83
C ILE A 18 -19.89 9.21 3.58
N GLU A 19 -20.22 9.71 2.37
CA GLU A 19 -19.91 9.00 1.12
C GLU A 19 -18.42 8.79 0.97
N GLY A 20 -17.61 9.83 1.16
CA GLY A 20 -16.18 9.77 1.01
C GLY A 20 -15.49 8.92 2.11
N LEU A 21 -15.95 9.01 3.38
CA LEU A 21 -15.42 8.16 4.45
C LEU A 21 -15.72 6.68 4.20
N ARG A 22 -16.85 6.32 3.60
CA ARG A 22 -17.15 4.95 3.19
C ARG A 22 -16.12 4.43 2.18
N ARG A 23 -15.66 5.30 1.29
CA ARG A 23 -14.60 4.99 0.32
C ARG A 23 -13.20 4.94 0.93
N LEU A 24 -12.98 5.57 2.10
CA LEU A 24 -11.72 5.54 2.85
C LEU A 24 -11.71 4.54 4.01
N GLU A 25 -12.80 3.81 4.26
CA GLU A 25 -12.89 2.88 5.40
C GLU A 25 -11.82 1.76 5.36
N TYR A 26 -11.30 1.42 4.18
CA TYR A 26 -10.17 0.50 4.04
C TYR A 26 -8.87 1.02 4.70
N ARG A 27 -8.78 2.34 4.96
CA ARG A 27 -7.65 2.98 5.62
C ARG A 27 -7.75 2.96 7.14
N GLY A 28 -8.96 2.89 7.70
CA GLY A 28 -9.18 2.84 9.15
C GLY A 28 -10.66 2.59 9.44
N TYR A 29 -10.93 1.74 10.42
CA TYR A 29 -12.29 1.30 10.77
C TYR A 29 -12.51 1.11 12.28
N ASP A 30 -11.59 1.62 13.12
CA ASP A 30 -11.67 1.52 14.58
C ASP A 30 -12.63 2.55 15.20
N SER A 31 -12.76 3.67 14.53
CA SER A 31 -13.74 4.71 14.84
C SER A 31 -13.89 5.67 13.65
N ALA A 32 -15.00 6.40 13.60
CA ALA A 32 -15.28 7.42 12.61
C ALA A 32 -15.98 8.62 13.22
N GLY A 33 -15.83 9.80 12.61
CA GLY A 33 -16.56 10.98 13.01
C GLY A 33 -16.47 12.10 11.99
N ILE A 34 -17.40 13.05 12.11
CA ILE A 34 -17.46 14.27 11.32
C ILE A 34 -17.64 15.49 12.21
N ALA A 35 -17.17 16.63 11.73
CA ALA A 35 -17.50 17.94 12.28
C ALA A 35 -18.06 18.81 11.16
N VAL A 36 -19.14 19.52 11.44
CA VAL A 36 -19.85 20.38 10.48
C VAL A 36 -20.18 21.71 11.15
N TYR A 37 -19.97 22.81 10.42
CA TYR A 37 -20.42 24.11 10.89
C TYR A 37 -21.92 24.26 10.66
N GLU A 38 -22.69 24.37 11.74
CA GLU A 38 -24.15 24.45 11.74
C GLU A 38 -24.61 25.46 12.78
N ASN A 39 -25.56 26.34 12.42
CA ASN A 39 -26.24 27.29 13.34
C ASN A 39 -25.27 28.17 14.16
N GLY A 40 -24.13 28.58 13.57
CA GLY A 40 -23.20 29.51 14.24
C GLY A 40 -22.17 28.81 15.11
N LYS A 41 -21.96 27.49 15.01
CA LYS A 41 -20.96 26.73 15.75
C LYS A 41 -20.55 25.45 15.04
N ILE A 42 -19.42 24.87 15.44
CA ILE A 42 -18.94 23.57 14.94
C ILE A 42 -19.52 22.46 15.82
N GLU A 43 -20.36 21.61 15.21
CA GLU A 43 -20.92 20.41 15.85
C GLU A 43 -20.15 19.17 15.44
N ILE A 44 -19.92 18.26 16.40
CA ILE A 44 -19.14 17.04 16.21
C ILE A 44 -20.00 15.82 16.55
N GLU A 45 -20.06 14.83 15.62
CA GLU A 45 -20.59 13.50 15.90
C GLU A 45 -19.52 12.45 15.58
N LYS A 46 -19.25 11.54 16.54
CA LYS A 46 -18.20 10.52 16.40
C LYS A 46 -18.51 9.24 17.16
N LYS A 47 -18.17 8.09 16.57
CA LYS A 47 -18.46 6.76 17.12
C LYS A 47 -17.28 5.80 16.99
N ALA A 48 -17.10 4.99 18.01
CA ALA A 48 -16.23 3.82 17.96
C ALA A 48 -16.80 2.75 17.02
N GLY A 49 -15.91 1.98 16.40
CA GLY A 49 -16.22 0.92 15.45
C GLY A 49 -16.36 1.42 14.01
N ARG A 50 -16.98 0.61 13.17
CA ARG A 50 -17.13 0.88 11.74
C ARG A 50 -18.02 2.09 11.44
N LEU A 51 -17.88 2.64 10.26
CA LEU A 51 -18.60 3.83 9.79
C LEU A 51 -20.12 3.72 9.96
N VAL A 52 -20.69 2.52 9.82
CA VAL A 52 -22.13 2.27 10.04
C VAL A 52 -22.63 2.71 11.42
N ASN A 53 -21.77 2.74 12.45
CA ASN A 53 -22.14 3.23 13.78
C ASN A 53 -22.32 4.75 13.79
N LEU A 54 -21.48 5.47 13.06
CA LEU A 54 -21.62 6.91 12.86
C LEU A 54 -22.86 7.24 12.02
N GLU A 55 -23.10 6.49 10.94
CA GLU A 55 -24.30 6.66 10.10
C GLU A 55 -25.60 6.55 10.93
N LYS A 56 -25.70 5.52 11.78
CA LYS A 56 -26.84 5.37 12.70
C LYS A 56 -26.98 6.51 13.71
N ALA A 57 -25.88 7.04 14.21
CA ALA A 57 -25.91 8.20 15.11
C ALA A 57 -26.43 9.44 14.39
N LEU A 58 -26.02 9.67 13.16
CA LEU A 58 -26.47 10.79 12.32
C LEU A 58 -27.94 10.67 11.87
N GLU A 59 -28.52 9.47 11.82
CA GLU A 59 -29.99 9.31 11.65
C GLU A 59 -30.77 9.95 12.79
N SER A 60 -30.24 9.89 14.03
CA SER A 60 -30.84 10.44 15.23
C SER A 60 -30.48 11.91 15.47
N HIS A 61 -29.28 12.30 15.08
CA HIS A 61 -28.71 13.65 15.24
C HIS A 61 -28.09 14.12 13.93
N PRO A 62 -28.91 14.47 12.93
CA PRO A 62 -28.41 14.88 11.62
C PRO A 62 -27.68 16.23 11.74
N LEU A 63 -26.43 16.28 11.22
CA LEU A 63 -25.67 17.52 11.08
C LEU A 63 -25.89 18.09 9.67
N ARG A 64 -26.19 19.38 9.58
CA ARG A 64 -26.49 20.06 8.31
C ARG A 64 -25.67 21.34 8.18
N GLY A 65 -24.86 21.42 7.18
CA GLY A 65 -24.03 22.57 6.87
C GLY A 65 -23.33 22.41 5.54
N ASN A 66 -22.69 23.43 5.07
CA ASN A 66 -22.04 23.50 3.77
C ASN A 66 -20.50 23.43 3.88
N ILE A 67 -19.98 23.30 5.08
CA ILE A 67 -18.56 23.11 5.38
C ILE A 67 -18.39 22.09 6.49
N GLY A 68 -17.41 21.20 6.37
CA GLY A 68 -17.13 20.19 7.38
C GLY A 68 -15.88 19.38 7.10
N ILE A 69 -15.44 18.66 8.12
CA ILE A 69 -14.31 17.72 8.07
C ILE A 69 -14.72 16.37 8.64
N GLY A 70 -14.08 15.31 8.18
CA GLY A 70 -14.38 13.95 8.59
C GLY A 70 -13.16 13.06 8.64
N HIS A 71 -13.29 11.97 9.41
CA HIS A 71 -12.18 11.07 9.66
C HIS A 71 -12.63 9.63 9.91
N THR A 72 -11.85 8.66 9.39
CA THR A 72 -11.87 7.27 9.82
C THR A 72 -10.54 6.93 10.46
N ARG A 73 -10.56 6.38 11.67
CA ARG A 73 -9.38 6.19 12.51
C ARG A 73 -8.87 4.75 12.48
N TRP A 74 -7.56 4.63 12.41
CA TRP A 74 -6.78 3.47 12.82
C TRP A 74 -5.99 3.87 14.08
N ALA A 75 -6.30 3.25 15.22
CA ALA A 75 -5.77 3.69 16.51
C ALA A 75 -4.27 3.42 16.64
N THR A 76 -3.50 4.48 16.92
CA THR A 76 -2.08 4.44 17.31
C THR A 76 -1.91 4.82 18.77
N HIS A 77 -2.58 5.90 19.23
CA HIS A 77 -2.56 6.40 20.60
C HIS A 77 -3.98 6.43 21.18
N GLY A 78 -4.19 5.85 22.34
CA GLY A 78 -5.51 5.71 22.96
C GLY A 78 -6.38 4.62 22.31
N LYS A 79 -7.07 3.81 23.12
CA LYS A 79 -7.95 2.71 22.64
C LYS A 79 -9.10 3.23 21.78
N PRO A 80 -9.66 2.42 20.87
CA PRO A 80 -10.87 2.77 20.14
C PRO A 80 -12.04 3.09 21.10
N SER A 81 -12.53 4.33 21.05
CA SER A 81 -13.67 4.82 21.84
C SER A 81 -14.24 6.07 21.18
N ASP A 82 -15.47 6.46 21.51
CA ASP A 82 -16.08 7.69 20.99
C ASP A 82 -15.25 8.93 21.34
N VAL A 83 -14.67 8.97 22.54
CA VAL A 83 -13.82 10.10 23.00
C VAL A 83 -12.53 10.22 22.19
N ASN A 84 -11.89 9.09 21.92
CA ASN A 84 -10.62 9.04 21.19
C ASN A 84 -10.79 9.07 19.65
N ALA A 85 -12.04 9.04 19.15
CA ALA A 85 -12.33 9.23 17.73
C ALA A 85 -12.09 10.70 17.32
N HIS A 86 -11.66 10.90 16.06
CA HIS A 86 -11.64 12.23 15.44
C HIS A 86 -13.02 12.60 14.89
N PRO A 87 -13.32 13.89 14.73
CA PRO A 87 -12.49 15.08 14.98
C PRO A 87 -12.22 15.38 16.46
N HIS A 88 -11.15 16.15 16.75
CA HIS A 88 -10.87 16.70 18.06
C HIS A 88 -11.03 18.22 18.05
N GLY A 89 -11.70 18.76 19.06
CA GLY A 89 -11.83 20.18 19.30
C GLY A 89 -11.06 20.61 20.56
N ASP A 90 -10.83 21.89 20.71
CA ASP A 90 -10.53 22.52 21.97
C ASP A 90 -11.73 22.40 22.93
N GLU A 91 -11.69 23.07 24.10
CA GLU A 91 -12.72 22.93 25.11
C GLU A 91 -14.12 23.34 24.61
N ASN A 92 -14.20 24.34 23.74
CA ASN A 92 -15.43 24.97 23.22
C ASN A 92 -15.69 24.67 21.75
N ASN A 93 -14.83 23.87 21.07
CA ASN A 93 -14.83 23.61 19.64
C ASN A 93 -14.62 24.88 18.78
N TYR A 94 -13.87 25.88 19.26
CA TYR A 94 -13.50 27.02 18.44
C TYR A 94 -12.56 26.59 17.31
N PHE A 95 -11.57 25.73 17.62
CA PHE A 95 -10.76 25.03 16.64
C PHE A 95 -11.08 23.55 16.66
N VAL A 96 -11.39 23.00 15.51
CA VAL A 96 -11.65 21.56 15.34
C VAL A 96 -10.74 21.02 14.26
N ILE A 97 -10.10 19.88 14.55
CA ILE A 97 -9.11 19.27 13.67
C ILE A 97 -9.38 17.79 13.39
N VAL A 98 -8.91 17.33 12.23
CA VAL A 98 -8.63 15.92 11.97
C VAL A 98 -7.15 15.75 11.64
N HIS A 99 -6.58 14.63 12.04
CA HIS A 99 -5.14 14.36 11.97
C HIS A 99 -4.86 12.91 11.55
N ASN A 100 -3.94 12.77 10.59
CA ASN A 100 -3.25 11.50 10.29
C ASN A 100 -1.77 11.68 10.62
N GLY A 101 -1.19 10.79 11.38
CA GLY A 101 0.22 10.84 11.75
C GLY A 101 0.45 10.66 13.24
N ILE A 102 1.57 11.18 13.72
CA ILE A 102 1.96 11.21 15.14
C ILE A 102 2.60 12.56 15.44
N ILE A 103 2.11 13.22 16.48
CA ILE A 103 2.74 14.42 17.06
C ILE A 103 3.73 13.95 18.13
N GLU A 104 5.01 13.89 17.79
CA GLU A 104 6.04 13.26 18.64
C GLU A 104 6.25 14.00 19.96
N ASN A 105 6.17 15.33 19.95
CA ASN A 105 6.34 16.17 21.14
C ASN A 105 5.03 16.43 21.92
N TYR A 106 3.94 15.67 21.64
CA TYR A 106 2.62 15.93 22.23
C TYR A 106 2.60 15.90 23.77
N MET A 107 3.41 15.06 24.40
CA MET A 107 3.44 14.95 25.88
C MET A 107 3.93 16.23 26.54
N ASP A 108 4.94 16.89 25.96
CA ASP A 108 5.47 18.14 26.46
C ASP A 108 4.48 19.28 26.23
N LEU A 109 3.90 19.34 25.02
CA LEU A 109 2.87 20.32 24.69
C LEU A 109 1.63 20.19 25.59
N LYS A 110 1.14 18.96 25.79
CA LYS A 110 -0.02 18.68 26.66
C LYS A 110 0.27 19.13 28.11
N ARG A 111 1.46 18.83 28.62
CA ARG A 111 1.85 19.24 29.98
C ARG A 111 1.85 20.77 30.15
N ASP A 112 2.30 21.49 29.15
CA ASP A 112 2.36 22.96 29.21
C ASP A 112 0.99 23.61 29.03
N LEU A 113 0.13 23.06 28.15
CA LEU A 113 -1.27 23.48 27.98
C LEU A 113 -2.10 23.22 29.25
N LEU A 114 -1.91 22.06 29.91
CA LEU A 114 -2.55 21.77 31.21
C LEU A 114 -2.21 22.79 32.29
N LYS A 115 -0.94 23.30 32.35
CA LYS A 115 -0.55 24.36 33.27
C LYS A 115 -1.24 25.69 32.97
N LYS A 116 -1.64 25.91 31.74
CA LYS A 116 -2.37 27.11 31.29
C LYS A 116 -3.88 27.00 31.48
N GLY A 117 -4.38 25.83 31.90
CA GLY A 117 -5.76 25.61 32.26
C GLY A 117 -6.60 24.85 31.21
N HIS A 118 -5.99 24.42 30.10
CA HIS A 118 -6.70 23.62 29.11
C HIS A 118 -7.12 22.26 29.67
N VAL A 119 -8.31 21.76 29.27
CA VAL A 119 -8.89 20.51 29.74
C VAL A 119 -8.98 19.50 28.60
N PHE A 120 -8.17 18.46 28.63
CA PHE A 120 -8.13 17.41 27.64
C PHE A 120 -9.18 16.33 27.90
N LYS A 121 -9.86 15.88 26.85
CA LYS A 121 -10.90 14.86 26.90
C LYS A 121 -10.38 13.49 26.45
N SER A 122 -9.43 13.45 25.52
CA SER A 122 -8.93 12.22 24.90
C SER A 122 -7.52 11.81 25.37
N GLU A 123 -7.17 10.56 25.03
CA GLU A 123 -5.84 10.00 25.25
C GLU A 123 -4.96 10.11 24.00
N THR A 124 -5.43 10.81 22.93
CA THR A 124 -4.72 10.90 21.66
C THR A 124 -3.64 11.98 21.71
N ASP A 125 -2.65 11.82 20.84
CA ASP A 125 -1.64 12.86 20.55
C ASP A 125 -2.24 14.03 19.75
N SER A 126 -3.33 13.79 19.06
CA SER A 126 -3.94 14.72 18.10
C SER A 126 -4.65 15.90 18.77
N GLU A 127 -5.33 15.68 19.90
CA GLU A 127 -6.13 16.71 20.60
C GLU A 127 -5.29 17.91 21.01
N VAL A 128 -3.98 17.70 21.25
CA VAL A 128 -3.05 18.80 21.61
C VAL A 128 -3.00 19.89 20.54
N VAL A 129 -3.25 19.55 19.27
CA VAL A 129 -3.18 20.50 18.15
C VAL A 129 -4.35 21.50 18.20
N ALA A 130 -5.57 21.05 18.57
CA ALA A 130 -6.72 21.94 18.71
C ALA A 130 -6.53 22.93 19.86
N HIS A 131 -6.09 22.44 21.03
CA HIS A 131 -5.79 23.29 22.18
C HIS A 131 -4.62 24.24 21.94
N LEU A 132 -3.61 23.81 21.18
CA LEU A 132 -2.47 24.66 20.80
C LEU A 132 -2.92 25.75 19.82
N ALA A 133 -3.87 25.46 18.93
CA ALA A 133 -4.44 26.48 18.03
C ALA A 133 -5.23 27.53 18.83
N GLU A 134 -6.06 27.15 19.80
CA GLU A 134 -6.76 28.05 20.70
C GLU A 134 -5.76 28.95 21.48
N GLU A 135 -4.71 28.39 22.05
CA GLU A 135 -3.70 29.12 22.83
C GLU A 135 -2.91 30.13 21.99
N LEU A 136 -2.64 29.83 20.71
CA LEU A 136 -1.85 30.65 19.80
C LEU A 136 -2.68 31.57 18.91
N ASP A 137 -4.02 31.57 19.10
CA ASP A 137 -4.92 32.36 18.29
C ASP A 137 -4.65 33.86 18.45
N ASP A 138 -4.51 34.56 17.32
CA ASP A 138 -4.34 36.01 17.25
C ASP A 138 -5.42 36.71 16.43
N GLY A 139 -6.52 35.96 16.12
CA GLY A 139 -7.63 36.45 15.31
C GLY A 139 -7.40 36.33 13.80
N ASP A 140 -6.26 35.80 13.37
CA ASP A 140 -5.97 35.44 11.97
C ASP A 140 -5.79 33.91 11.88
N PHE A 141 -6.75 33.21 11.30
CA PHE A 141 -6.78 31.75 11.23
C PHE A 141 -5.53 31.18 10.52
N PHE A 142 -5.07 31.81 9.42
CA PHE A 142 -3.88 31.38 8.71
C PHE A 142 -2.61 31.60 9.54
N SER A 143 -2.49 32.74 10.21
CA SER A 143 -1.38 33.02 11.14
C SER A 143 -1.33 32.02 12.29
N THR A 144 -2.48 31.74 12.90
CA THR A 144 -2.61 30.78 13.99
C THR A 144 -2.15 29.38 13.58
N VAL A 145 -2.59 28.85 12.43
CA VAL A 145 -2.14 27.56 11.92
C VAL A 145 -0.63 27.54 11.70
N ARG A 146 -0.05 28.60 11.13
CA ARG A 146 1.41 28.69 10.96
C ARG A 146 2.19 28.65 12.28
N LYS A 147 1.68 29.31 13.32
CA LYS A 147 2.29 29.24 14.66
C LYS A 147 2.22 27.84 15.24
N VAL A 148 1.11 27.13 15.08
CA VAL A 148 0.96 25.73 15.48
C VAL A 148 2.02 24.87 14.80
N LEU A 149 2.17 24.99 13.48
CA LEU A 149 3.13 24.22 12.69
C LEU A 149 4.60 24.48 13.05
N ALA A 150 4.90 25.66 13.58
CA ALA A 150 6.26 26.01 14.05
C ALA A 150 6.61 25.34 15.39
N VAL A 151 5.63 24.79 16.11
CA VAL A 151 5.78 24.22 17.47
C VAL A 151 5.68 22.71 17.49
N ILE A 152 4.86 22.11 16.61
CA ILE A 152 4.66 20.65 16.58
C ILE A 152 5.80 19.95 15.87
N ASP A 153 6.24 18.82 16.41
CA ASP A 153 7.18 17.89 15.78
C ASP A 153 6.48 16.58 15.43
N GLY A 154 6.94 15.91 14.36
CA GLY A 154 6.44 14.62 13.92
C GLY A 154 5.97 14.61 12.46
N SER A 155 5.22 13.57 12.11
CA SER A 155 4.60 13.39 10.79
C SER A 155 3.11 13.65 10.88
N TYR A 156 2.55 14.40 9.94
CA TYR A 156 1.13 14.78 10.00
C TYR A 156 0.51 15.08 8.62
N SER A 157 -0.79 14.81 8.50
CA SER A 157 -1.74 15.54 7.66
C SER A 157 -2.80 16.12 8.58
N LEU A 158 -2.92 17.42 8.60
CA LEU A 158 -3.82 18.18 9.47
C LEU A 158 -4.82 18.95 8.63
N VAL A 159 -6.08 18.94 9.06
CA VAL A 159 -7.15 19.76 8.49
C VAL A 159 -7.83 20.47 9.64
N PHE A 160 -7.97 21.78 9.55
CA PHE A 160 -8.47 22.68 10.58
C PHE A 160 -9.77 23.34 10.13
N MET A 161 -10.73 23.44 11.03
CA MET A 161 -11.87 24.36 10.98
C MET A 161 -11.78 25.34 12.16
N HIS A 162 -12.24 26.56 11.95
CA HIS A 162 -12.32 27.59 12.98
C HIS A 162 -13.73 28.19 12.98
N ASP A 163 -14.31 28.33 14.17
CA ASP A 163 -15.69 28.81 14.37
C ASP A 163 -15.90 30.25 13.86
N ALA A 164 -14.88 31.11 14.03
CA ALA A 164 -14.94 32.50 13.57
C ALA A 164 -14.69 32.66 12.04
N ASP A 165 -14.25 31.62 11.31
CA ASP A 165 -14.05 31.64 9.85
C ASP A 165 -14.81 30.50 9.17
N PRO A 166 -16.16 30.55 9.16
CA PRO A 166 -17.03 29.45 8.78
C PRO A 166 -17.03 29.09 7.30
N ASP A 167 -16.31 29.83 6.45
CA ASP A 167 -16.22 29.60 5.01
C ASP A 167 -14.85 29.05 4.59
N THR A 168 -13.97 28.75 5.56
CA THR A 168 -12.58 28.40 5.30
C THR A 168 -12.18 27.10 5.98
N ILE A 169 -11.50 26.22 5.24
CA ILE A 169 -10.75 25.11 5.79
C ILE A 169 -9.26 25.37 5.51
N ILE A 170 -8.41 25.17 6.50
CA ILE A 170 -6.96 25.19 6.29
C ILE A 170 -6.42 23.78 6.46
N CYS A 171 -5.55 23.37 5.53
CA CYS A 171 -4.94 22.06 5.62
C CYS A 171 -3.45 22.10 5.27
N THR A 172 -2.72 21.13 5.81
CA THR A 172 -1.27 21.02 5.64
C THR A 172 -0.82 19.57 5.80
N LYS A 173 0.41 19.27 5.37
CA LYS A 173 0.96 17.93 5.54
C LYS A 173 2.49 17.93 5.72
N LYS A 174 2.97 16.88 6.40
CA LYS A 174 4.37 16.45 6.48
C LYS A 174 4.41 14.93 6.55
N ASP A 175 5.04 14.29 5.56
CA ASP A 175 5.21 12.84 5.39
C ASP A 175 3.92 12.02 5.13
N ASN A 176 2.72 12.49 5.47
CA ASN A 176 1.45 11.83 5.20
C ASN A 176 0.73 12.41 3.97
N PRO A 177 -0.02 11.60 3.16
CA PRO A 177 -0.66 12.10 1.94
C PRO A 177 -1.85 13.02 2.23
N LEU A 178 -1.95 14.11 1.46
CA LEU A 178 -3.12 14.98 1.41
C LEU A 178 -3.25 15.62 0.03
N ILE A 179 -4.46 15.58 -0.52
CA ILE A 179 -4.83 16.17 -1.80
C ILE A 179 -5.99 17.14 -1.64
N ILE A 180 -6.12 18.05 -2.59
CA ILE A 180 -7.25 18.96 -2.71
C ILE A 180 -7.92 18.69 -4.05
N GLY A 181 -9.20 18.31 -4.04
CA GLY A 181 -10.05 18.19 -5.20
C GLY A 181 -10.63 19.56 -5.57
N LEU A 182 -10.53 19.94 -6.84
CA LEU A 182 -11.01 21.22 -7.37
C LEU A 182 -12.34 21.01 -8.08
N GLY A 183 -13.44 21.48 -7.49
CA GLY A 183 -14.78 21.47 -8.06
C GLY A 183 -15.19 22.80 -8.69
N GLU A 184 -16.48 22.93 -8.98
CA GLU A 184 -17.15 24.17 -9.40
C GLU A 184 -18.02 24.65 -8.25
N ASP A 185 -17.70 25.81 -7.67
CA ASP A 185 -18.34 26.35 -6.45
C ASP A 185 -18.30 25.39 -5.23
N GLU A 186 -17.35 24.48 -5.23
CA GLU A 186 -17.06 23.55 -4.14
C GLU A 186 -15.63 23.01 -4.24
N ASN A 187 -15.01 22.73 -3.10
CA ASN A 187 -13.69 22.13 -3.05
C ASN A 187 -13.63 21.04 -1.97
N PHE A 188 -12.73 20.10 -2.18
CA PHE A 188 -12.62 18.87 -1.42
C PHE A 188 -11.20 18.71 -0.87
N ILE A 189 -11.06 18.13 0.31
CA ILE A 189 -9.78 17.73 0.89
C ILE A 189 -9.89 16.23 1.15
N ALA A 190 -8.87 15.46 0.80
CA ALA A 190 -8.85 14.03 1.07
C ALA A 190 -7.43 13.50 1.28
N SER A 191 -7.32 12.46 2.08
CA SER A 191 -6.06 11.70 2.22
C SER A 191 -5.83 10.72 1.07
N ASP A 192 -6.85 10.47 0.21
CA ASP A 192 -6.72 9.62 -0.98
C ASP A 192 -7.74 9.98 -2.07
N ILE A 193 -7.36 9.75 -3.32
CA ILE A 193 -8.14 10.10 -4.52
C ILE A 193 -9.52 9.41 -4.60
N PRO A 194 -9.68 8.11 -4.22
CA PRO A 194 -10.98 7.43 -4.30
C PRO A 194 -12.13 8.15 -3.60
N ALA A 195 -11.83 8.98 -2.61
CA ALA A 195 -12.83 9.73 -1.86
C ALA A 195 -13.48 10.88 -2.66
N VAL A 196 -12.74 11.46 -3.61
CA VAL A 196 -13.18 12.67 -4.34
C VAL A 196 -13.46 12.44 -5.83
N ILE A 197 -13.12 11.27 -6.36
CA ILE A 197 -13.12 11.00 -7.81
C ILE A 197 -14.49 11.10 -8.47
N ASN A 198 -15.58 10.89 -7.72
CA ASN A 198 -16.94 11.07 -8.21
C ASN A 198 -17.32 12.54 -8.40
N HIS A 199 -16.64 13.44 -7.69
CA HIS A 199 -16.95 14.87 -7.67
C HIS A 199 -16.01 15.64 -8.59
N THR A 200 -14.71 15.29 -8.58
CA THR A 200 -13.73 15.93 -9.45
C THR A 200 -12.56 15.01 -9.77
N ARG A 201 -11.99 15.19 -10.97
CA ARG A 201 -10.73 14.58 -11.40
C ARG A 201 -9.55 15.54 -11.36
N ARG A 202 -9.81 16.81 -11.07
CA ARG A 202 -8.81 17.87 -11.01
C ARG A 202 -8.33 17.99 -9.57
N ILE A 203 -7.04 17.72 -9.33
CA ILE A 203 -6.50 17.73 -7.98
C ILE A 203 -5.22 18.57 -7.87
N TYR A 204 -4.99 19.12 -6.67
CA TYR A 204 -3.66 19.50 -6.21
C TYR A 204 -3.14 18.43 -5.26
N ILE A 205 -1.87 18.04 -5.42
CA ILE A 205 -1.15 17.23 -4.44
C ILE A 205 -0.30 18.18 -3.61
N LEU A 206 -0.50 18.20 -2.29
CA LEU A 206 0.33 19.00 -1.39
C LEU A 206 1.71 18.36 -1.18
N ASN A 207 2.73 19.19 -1.13
CA ASN A 207 4.08 18.79 -0.71
C ASN A 207 4.24 19.03 0.82
N ASP A 208 5.30 18.44 1.39
CA ASP A 208 5.61 18.64 2.81
C ASP A 208 5.83 20.12 3.13
N GLY A 209 5.20 20.59 4.20
CA GLY A 209 5.26 21.99 4.65
C GLY A 209 4.41 22.98 3.86
N GLU A 210 3.71 22.54 2.80
CA GLU A 210 2.73 23.42 2.15
C GLU A 210 1.46 23.55 2.99
N ILE A 211 0.89 24.75 3.01
CA ILE A 211 -0.36 25.10 3.69
C ILE A 211 -1.38 25.52 2.63
N ALA A 212 -2.53 24.91 2.61
CA ALA A 212 -3.62 25.29 1.70
C ALA A 212 -4.77 25.93 2.47
N VAL A 213 -5.23 27.07 1.96
CA VAL A 213 -6.46 27.74 2.37
C VAL A 213 -7.53 27.39 1.32
N VAL A 214 -8.54 26.68 1.75
CA VAL A 214 -9.57 26.11 0.88
C VAL A 214 -10.92 26.77 1.20
N LYS A 215 -11.47 27.46 0.21
CA LYS A 215 -12.81 28.05 0.22
C LYS A 215 -13.64 27.43 -0.91
N LYS A 216 -14.93 27.66 -0.92
CA LYS A 216 -15.81 27.07 -1.96
C LYS A 216 -15.45 27.47 -3.39
N ASP A 217 -14.96 28.71 -3.57
CA ASP A 217 -14.68 29.35 -4.87
C ASP A 217 -13.18 29.46 -5.17
N SER A 218 -12.31 29.15 -4.20
CA SER A 218 -10.87 29.35 -4.35
C SER A 218 -10.03 28.40 -3.50
N VAL A 219 -8.84 28.07 -4.01
CA VAL A 219 -7.81 27.33 -3.30
C VAL A 219 -6.49 28.07 -3.44
N SER A 220 -5.94 28.52 -2.33
CA SER A 220 -4.64 29.18 -2.28
C SER A 220 -3.65 28.32 -1.52
N VAL A 221 -2.43 28.12 -2.07
CA VAL A 221 -1.39 27.31 -1.45
C VAL A 221 -0.18 28.19 -1.11
N PHE A 222 0.38 27.96 0.07
CA PHE A 222 1.49 28.73 0.61
C PHE A 222 2.60 27.80 1.10
N SER A 223 3.84 28.30 1.13
CA SER A 223 4.95 27.64 1.84
C SER A 223 4.77 27.76 3.36
N ALA A 224 5.57 27.04 4.14
CA ALA A 224 5.66 27.18 5.60
C ALA A 224 5.94 28.64 6.03
N ASP A 225 6.70 29.38 5.22
CA ASP A 225 7.00 30.80 5.47
C ASP A 225 5.83 31.74 5.10
N GLY A 226 4.74 31.21 4.55
CA GLY A 226 3.55 31.99 4.15
C GLY A 226 3.67 32.65 2.78
N LEU A 227 4.62 32.26 1.94
CA LEU A 227 4.74 32.76 0.58
C LEU A 227 3.80 31.98 -0.36
N PRO A 228 3.08 32.66 -1.26
CA PRO A 228 2.15 31.98 -2.17
C PRO A 228 2.89 31.06 -3.16
N ILE A 229 2.31 29.88 -3.39
CA ILE A 229 2.82 28.85 -4.30
C ILE A 229 1.82 28.63 -5.44
N SER A 230 2.29 28.67 -6.68
CA SER A 230 1.49 28.25 -7.83
C SER A 230 1.54 26.73 -7.99
N LYS A 231 0.38 26.07 -7.86
CA LYS A 231 0.25 24.60 -8.04
C LYS A 231 -0.21 24.25 -9.44
N LYS A 232 0.35 23.19 -9.98
CA LYS A 232 -0.12 22.59 -11.23
C LYS A 232 -1.28 21.64 -10.96
N VAL A 233 -2.39 21.83 -11.66
CA VAL A 233 -3.51 20.87 -11.63
C VAL A 233 -3.04 19.53 -12.20
N GLN A 234 -3.31 18.46 -11.47
CA GLN A 234 -3.16 17.10 -11.97
C GLN A 234 -4.53 16.53 -12.29
N GLU A 235 -4.63 15.81 -13.40
CA GLU A 235 -5.86 15.17 -13.81
C GLU A 235 -5.80 13.67 -13.56
N VAL A 236 -6.80 13.14 -12.85
CA VAL A 236 -6.91 11.71 -12.53
C VAL A 236 -7.49 10.97 -13.73
N THR A 237 -6.74 10.03 -14.27
CA THR A 237 -7.04 9.35 -15.55
C THR A 237 -7.88 8.07 -15.41
N TRP A 238 -7.99 7.49 -14.20
CA TRP A 238 -8.79 6.29 -13.96
C TRP A 238 -10.23 6.64 -13.55
N SER A 239 -11.17 5.72 -13.78
CA SER A 239 -12.59 5.97 -13.53
C SER A 239 -13.02 5.57 -12.12
N ALA A 240 -14.12 6.16 -11.63
CA ALA A 240 -14.69 5.84 -10.33
C ALA A 240 -15.15 4.38 -10.23
N GLU A 241 -15.66 3.80 -11.34
CA GLU A 241 -16.09 2.39 -11.41
C GLU A 241 -14.92 1.42 -11.15
N ALA A 242 -13.69 1.84 -11.44
CA ALA A 242 -12.51 1.04 -11.11
C ALA A 242 -12.33 0.84 -9.60
N ALA A 243 -12.83 1.75 -8.77
CA ALA A 243 -12.83 1.65 -7.31
C ALA A 243 -14.09 0.99 -6.73
N GLU A 244 -14.97 0.41 -7.55
CA GLU A 244 -16.17 -0.32 -7.14
C GLU A 244 -15.96 -1.85 -7.27
N LYS A 245 -16.79 -2.66 -6.59
CA LYS A 245 -16.68 -4.13 -6.63
C LYS A 245 -17.01 -4.76 -7.98
N GLY A 246 -17.76 -4.07 -8.85
CA GLY A 246 -18.05 -4.51 -10.22
C GLY A 246 -18.74 -5.88 -10.33
N GLY A 247 -19.62 -6.22 -9.38
CA GLY A 247 -20.35 -7.50 -9.34
C GLY A 247 -19.63 -8.62 -8.58
N PHE A 248 -18.44 -8.39 -8.05
CA PHE A 248 -17.76 -9.35 -7.18
C PHE A 248 -18.21 -9.18 -5.72
N ASP A 249 -18.20 -10.26 -4.96
CA ASP A 249 -18.53 -10.21 -3.53
C ASP A 249 -17.50 -9.40 -2.72
N HIS A 250 -16.22 -9.49 -3.11
CA HIS A 250 -15.09 -8.85 -2.43
C HIS A 250 -14.16 -8.14 -3.40
N PHE A 251 -13.52 -7.06 -2.93
CA PHE A 251 -12.48 -6.35 -3.68
C PHE A 251 -11.28 -7.26 -3.97
N MET A 252 -10.84 -8.05 -2.98
CA MET A 252 -9.73 -8.98 -3.17
C MET A 252 -9.96 -9.92 -4.35
N LEU A 253 -11.15 -10.51 -4.47
CA LEU A 253 -11.48 -11.39 -5.60
C LEU A 253 -11.48 -10.62 -6.92
N LYS A 254 -12.14 -9.45 -6.98
CA LYS A 254 -12.11 -8.59 -8.16
C LYS A 254 -10.68 -8.30 -8.62
N GLU A 255 -9.81 -7.90 -7.68
CA GLU A 255 -8.42 -7.53 -7.94
C GLU A 255 -7.59 -8.72 -8.42
N ILE A 256 -7.87 -9.93 -7.93
CA ILE A 256 -7.28 -11.16 -8.47
C ILE A 256 -7.70 -11.37 -9.92
N TYR A 257 -8.98 -11.14 -10.27
CA TYR A 257 -9.49 -11.27 -11.64
C TYR A 257 -9.10 -10.11 -12.57
N GLU A 258 -8.66 -8.98 -12.05
CA GLU A 258 -8.14 -7.86 -12.83
C GLU A 258 -6.67 -8.05 -13.27
N GLN A 259 -5.97 -9.05 -12.76
CA GLN A 259 -4.55 -9.28 -13.05
C GLN A 259 -4.23 -9.44 -14.56
N PRO A 260 -5.03 -10.14 -15.39
CA PRO A 260 -4.77 -10.20 -16.83
C PRO A 260 -4.68 -8.82 -17.48
N LYS A 261 -5.62 -7.93 -17.13
CA LYS A 261 -5.64 -6.55 -17.63
C LYS A 261 -4.47 -5.75 -17.08
N ALA A 262 -4.21 -5.82 -15.78
CA ALA A 262 -3.15 -5.08 -15.12
C ALA A 262 -1.76 -5.47 -15.68
N VAL A 263 -1.50 -6.75 -15.90
CA VAL A 263 -0.27 -7.24 -16.53
C VAL A 263 -0.13 -6.74 -17.97
N ARG A 264 -1.20 -6.82 -18.76
CA ARG A 264 -1.21 -6.30 -20.14
C ARG A 264 -0.86 -4.82 -20.21
N ASP A 265 -1.47 -4.03 -19.35
CA ASP A 265 -1.28 -2.58 -19.32
C ASP A 265 0.15 -2.22 -18.86
N THR A 266 0.68 -2.93 -17.86
CA THR A 266 2.07 -2.77 -17.37
C THR A 266 3.10 -3.11 -18.44
N VAL A 267 2.91 -4.20 -19.19
CA VAL A 267 3.84 -4.60 -20.25
C VAL A 267 3.86 -3.60 -21.39
N LYS A 268 2.68 -3.14 -21.83
CA LYS A 268 2.53 -2.29 -23.03
C LYS A 268 3.29 -0.97 -22.96
N ILE A 269 3.37 -0.35 -21.80
CA ILE A 269 4.00 0.97 -21.64
C ILE A 269 5.54 0.92 -21.74
N HIS A 270 6.15 -0.25 -21.58
CA HIS A 270 7.59 -0.44 -21.60
C HIS A 270 8.09 -1.30 -22.76
N LEU A 271 7.22 -1.62 -23.73
CA LEU A 271 7.55 -2.49 -24.84
C LEU A 271 7.56 -1.73 -26.17
N LYS A 272 8.67 -1.78 -26.90
CA LYS A 272 8.78 -1.26 -28.27
C LYS A 272 8.20 -2.26 -29.28
N LYS A 273 7.87 -1.76 -30.49
CA LYS A 273 7.34 -2.58 -31.60
C LYS A 273 8.24 -3.71 -32.03
N ASP A 274 9.55 -3.58 -31.83
CA ASP A 274 10.56 -4.58 -32.18
C ASP A 274 10.79 -5.62 -31.08
N GLY A 275 10.00 -5.57 -30.00
CA GLY A 275 10.09 -6.48 -28.85
C GLY A 275 11.18 -6.13 -27.85
N THR A 276 11.86 -4.99 -27.98
CA THR A 276 12.82 -4.52 -26.99
C THR A 276 12.16 -3.70 -25.89
N VAL A 277 12.80 -3.63 -24.72
CA VAL A 277 12.28 -2.91 -23.54
C VAL A 277 12.82 -1.48 -23.54
N PHE A 278 11.99 -0.54 -23.07
CA PHE A 278 12.40 0.85 -22.86
C PHE A 278 11.72 1.45 -21.61
N PHE A 279 12.35 2.49 -21.09
CA PHE A 279 11.79 3.33 -20.02
C PHE A 279 12.10 4.79 -20.36
N ASP A 280 11.07 5.60 -20.60
CA ASP A 280 11.21 6.98 -21.10
C ASP A 280 12.11 7.87 -20.22
N LYS A 281 12.12 7.63 -18.91
CA LYS A 281 12.88 8.42 -17.94
C LYS A 281 14.25 7.84 -17.57
N LEU A 282 14.57 6.64 -18.03
CA LEU A 282 15.85 5.97 -17.76
C LEU A 282 16.76 6.10 -18.98
N ASN A 283 17.59 7.13 -18.99
CA ASN A 283 18.56 7.38 -20.07
C ASN A 283 19.91 6.69 -19.78
N TRP A 284 19.87 5.40 -19.39
CA TRP A 284 21.09 4.68 -19.08
C TRP A 284 21.89 4.33 -20.32
N THR A 285 23.20 4.40 -20.17
CA THR A 285 24.20 3.91 -21.12
C THR A 285 24.91 2.70 -20.50
N LYS A 286 25.62 1.94 -21.32
CA LYS A 286 26.46 0.84 -20.84
C LYS A 286 27.42 1.31 -19.74
N ASN A 287 28.10 2.43 -19.97
CA ASN A 287 29.05 3.00 -19.00
C ASN A 287 28.37 3.43 -17.70
N SER A 288 27.15 3.99 -17.73
CA SER A 288 26.44 4.37 -16.51
C SER A 288 26.09 3.15 -15.66
N LEU A 289 25.70 2.02 -16.28
CA LEU A 289 25.42 0.77 -15.58
C LEU A 289 26.68 0.04 -15.11
N GLU A 290 27.81 0.18 -15.81
CA GLU A 290 29.12 -0.34 -15.38
C GLU A 290 29.68 0.42 -14.16
N ASN A 291 29.25 1.65 -13.94
CA ASN A 291 29.60 2.45 -12.76
C ASN A 291 28.78 2.11 -11.52
N ILE A 292 27.76 1.24 -11.61
CA ILE A 292 26.99 0.74 -10.47
C ILE A 292 27.69 -0.51 -9.92
N ASP A 293 28.20 -0.43 -8.69
CA ASP A 293 28.87 -1.56 -8.03
C ASP A 293 27.85 -2.58 -7.49
N ASN A 294 26.74 -2.10 -6.94
CA ASN A 294 25.68 -2.93 -6.39
C ASN A 294 24.32 -2.26 -6.49
N ILE A 295 23.28 -3.06 -6.45
CA ILE A 295 21.90 -2.60 -6.34
C ILE A 295 21.38 -2.95 -4.95
N LEU A 296 20.83 -1.97 -4.28
CA LEU A 296 20.05 -2.12 -3.06
C LEU A 296 18.56 -2.11 -3.42
N ILE A 297 17.83 -3.16 -3.07
CA ILE A 297 16.36 -3.15 -3.11
C ILE A 297 15.87 -3.06 -1.67
N THR A 298 14.98 -2.11 -1.36
CA THR A 298 14.41 -2.00 -0.02
C THR A 298 12.90 -1.78 -0.07
N ALA A 299 12.18 -2.52 0.74
CA ALA A 299 10.71 -2.55 0.78
C ALA A 299 10.19 -3.24 2.06
N CYS A 300 8.86 -3.27 2.23
CA CYS A 300 8.15 -3.96 3.31
C CYS A 300 7.17 -5.00 2.76
N GLY A 301 6.95 -6.10 3.50
CA GLY A 301 5.88 -7.08 3.24
C GLY A 301 5.90 -7.65 1.82
N THR A 302 4.76 -7.65 1.16
CA THR A 302 4.58 -8.11 -0.23
C THR A 302 5.59 -7.49 -1.21
N ALA A 303 5.86 -6.18 -1.07
CA ALA A 303 6.83 -5.49 -1.92
C ALA A 303 8.28 -5.96 -1.66
N TYR A 304 8.62 -6.34 -0.42
CA TYR A 304 9.91 -6.96 -0.10
C TYR A 304 10.05 -8.32 -0.81
N HIS A 305 8.98 -9.13 -0.85
CA HIS A 305 8.99 -10.40 -1.60
C HIS A 305 9.17 -10.17 -3.11
N ALA A 306 8.58 -9.11 -3.68
CA ALA A 306 8.85 -8.73 -5.06
C ALA A 306 10.33 -8.36 -5.28
N GLY A 307 10.96 -7.70 -4.30
CA GLY A 307 12.38 -7.41 -4.29
C GLY A 307 13.27 -8.66 -4.31
N LEU A 308 12.89 -9.69 -3.54
CA LEU A 308 13.60 -10.97 -3.55
C LEU A 308 13.56 -11.65 -4.93
N VAL A 309 12.42 -11.61 -5.61
CA VAL A 309 12.28 -12.09 -6.99
C VAL A 309 13.14 -11.25 -7.94
N ALA A 310 13.09 -9.92 -7.81
CA ALA A 310 13.85 -8.99 -8.64
C ALA A 310 15.37 -9.20 -8.54
N LYS A 311 15.87 -9.55 -7.36
CA LYS A 311 17.27 -9.94 -7.18
C LYS A 311 17.69 -11.01 -8.18
N HIS A 312 16.91 -12.10 -8.31
CA HIS A 312 17.19 -13.17 -9.25
C HIS A 312 17.18 -12.68 -10.70
N TYR A 313 16.25 -11.80 -11.07
CA TYR A 313 16.18 -11.24 -12.42
C TYR A 313 17.38 -10.35 -12.74
N ILE A 314 17.70 -9.40 -11.86
CA ILE A 314 18.76 -8.42 -12.09
C ILE A 314 20.13 -9.11 -12.10
N GLU A 315 20.42 -9.96 -11.12
CA GLU A 315 21.69 -10.72 -11.10
C GLU A 315 21.84 -11.62 -12.31
N ARG A 316 20.74 -12.20 -12.81
CA ARG A 316 20.75 -13.07 -14.00
C ARG A 316 20.99 -12.29 -15.28
N PHE A 317 20.30 -11.17 -15.46
CA PHE A 317 20.27 -10.45 -16.74
C PHE A 317 21.26 -9.29 -16.79
N ALA A 318 21.34 -8.46 -15.75
CA ALA A 318 22.23 -7.30 -15.72
C ALA A 318 23.64 -7.62 -15.18
N LYS A 319 23.82 -8.76 -14.50
CA LYS A 319 25.12 -9.15 -13.89
C LYS A 319 25.66 -8.07 -12.93
N ILE A 320 24.77 -7.53 -12.11
CA ILE A 320 25.08 -6.58 -11.03
C ILE A 320 24.65 -7.24 -9.72
N PRO A 321 25.50 -7.27 -8.67
CA PRO A 321 25.12 -7.80 -7.37
C PRO A 321 23.93 -7.05 -6.76
N VAL A 322 23.01 -7.76 -6.10
CA VAL A 322 21.81 -7.19 -5.49
C VAL A 322 21.71 -7.61 -4.03
N SER A 323 21.57 -6.64 -3.13
CA SER A 323 21.09 -6.86 -1.78
C SER A 323 19.60 -6.49 -1.68
N VAL A 324 18.85 -7.23 -0.87
CA VAL A 324 17.43 -6.94 -0.60
C VAL A 324 17.25 -6.82 0.89
N GLU A 325 16.84 -5.65 1.35
CA GLU A 325 16.76 -5.30 2.76
C GLU A 325 15.32 -4.95 3.16
N ILE A 326 14.93 -5.34 4.36
CA ILE A 326 13.67 -4.88 4.95
C ILE A 326 13.81 -3.40 5.29
N ALA A 327 12.89 -2.57 4.83
CA ALA A 327 13.02 -1.12 4.91
C ALA A 327 13.09 -0.58 6.35
N SER A 328 12.34 -1.17 7.29
CA SER A 328 12.39 -0.81 8.72
C SER A 328 13.76 -1.04 9.35
N GLU A 329 14.54 -2.03 8.83
CA GLU A 329 15.83 -2.40 9.40
C GLU A 329 17.00 -1.69 8.72
N TYR A 330 16.87 -1.42 7.40
CA TYR A 330 17.94 -0.88 6.58
C TYR A 330 18.59 0.37 7.18
N ARG A 331 17.80 1.37 7.57
CA ARG A 331 18.33 2.65 8.06
C ARG A 331 19.09 2.55 9.39
N TYR A 332 18.79 1.52 10.19
CA TYR A 332 19.43 1.29 11.49
C TYR A 332 20.64 0.37 11.41
N SER A 333 20.83 -0.34 10.30
CA SER A 333 21.91 -1.30 10.08
C SER A 333 23.28 -0.66 9.81
N ARG A 334 23.38 0.68 9.75
CA ARG A 334 24.58 1.41 9.30
C ARG A 334 25.04 0.95 7.91
N PRO A 335 24.21 1.13 6.88
CA PRO A 335 24.42 0.53 5.57
C PRO A 335 25.69 1.08 4.88
N LEU A 336 26.35 0.20 4.11
CA LEU A 336 27.52 0.53 3.30
C LEU A 336 27.14 1.05 1.90
N THR A 337 26.11 1.89 1.84
CA THR A 337 25.62 2.51 0.61
C THR A 337 26.56 3.64 0.17
N THR A 338 26.80 3.76 -1.12
CA THR A 338 27.71 4.76 -1.71
C THR A 338 27.07 5.42 -2.94
N GLY A 339 27.72 6.43 -3.52
CA GLY A 339 27.31 7.04 -4.80
C GLY A 339 27.37 6.10 -6.01
N ARG A 340 27.90 4.88 -5.86
CA ARG A 340 27.91 3.81 -6.87
C ARG A 340 26.86 2.72 -6.59
N THR A 341 25.96 2.96 -5.62
CA THR A 341 24.81 2.12 -5.33
C THR A 341 23.57 2.67 -6.05
N LEU A 342 22.81 1.79 -6.73
CA LEU A 342 21.47 2.09 -7.20
C LEU A 342 20.47 1.56 -6.18
N CYS A 343 19.72 2.44 -5.55
CA CYS A 343 18.65 2.09 -4.63
C CYS A 343 17.32 1.95 -5.40
N ILE A 344 16.70 0.76 -5.35
CA ILE A 344 15.37 0.50 -5.89
C ILE A 344 14.42 0.34 -4.71
N VAL A 345 13.44 1.23 -4.57
CA VAL A 345 12.39 1.12 -3.58
C VAL A 345 11.09 0.64 -4.20
N ILE A 346 10.41 -0.28 -3.53
CA ILE A 346 9.16 -0.87 -4.03
C ILE A 346 8.06 -0.60 -3.02
N SER A 347 6.96 0.03 -3.47
CA SER A 347 5.79 0.29 -2.62
C SER A 347 4.54 0.47 -3.48
N GLN A 348 3.48 -0.30 -3.23
CA GLN A 348 2.22 -0.19 -3.96
C GLN A 348 1.63 1.22 -3.81
N SER A 349 1.47 1.71 -2.57
CA SER A 349 0.91 3.03 -2.28
C SER A 349 1.90 4.18 -2.52
N GLY A 350 3.21 3.89 -2.45
CA GLY A 350 4.26 4.90 -2.45
C GLY A 350 4.25 5.81 -1.21
N GLU A 351 3.53 5.39 -0.14
CA GLU A 351 3.37 6.12 1.12
C GLU A 351 3.83 5.30 2.34
N THR A 352 4.47 4.15 2.14
CA THR A 352 4.98 3.32 3.24
C THR A 352 6.12 4.04 3.94
N ILE A 353 5.93 4.43 5.21
CA ILE A 353 6.85 5.31 5.93
C ILE A 353 8.25 4.72 6.05
N ASP A 354 8.38 3.43 6.41
CA ASP A 354 9.68 2.78 6.50
C ASP A 354 10.42 2.78 5.15
N THR A 355 9.70 2.53 4.05
CA THR A 355 10.29 2.54 2.70
C THR A 355 10.73 3.95 2.30
N LEU A 356 9.95 4.97 2.66
CA LEU A 356 10.31 6.36 2.42
C LEU A 356 11.54 6.77 3.26
N ALA A 357 11.59 6.37 4.52
CA ALA A 357 12.73 6.64 5.40
C ALA A 357 14.01 5.92 4.91
N ALA A 358 13.90 4.67 4.46
CA ALA A 358 15.01 3.93 3.86
C ALA A 358 15.52 4.60 2.57
N LEU A 359 14.61 5.11 1.72
CA LEU A 359 14.97 5.89 0.52
C LEU A 359 15.74 7.16 0.89
N LYS A 360 15.22 7.95 1.84
CA LYS A 360 15.89 9.19 2.30
C LYS A 360 17.29 8.89 2.83
N GLU A 361 17.45 7.81 3.60
CA GLU A 361 18.77 7.39 4.10
C GLU A 361 19.72 6.95 2.97
N ALA A 362 19.26 6.16 2.00
CA ALA A 362 20.08 5.76 0.86
C ALA A 362 20.54 6.98 0.03
N LYS A 363 19.64 7.95 -0.21
CA LYS A 363 19.98 9.21 -0.88
C LYS A 363 20.96 10.06 -0.09
N ARG A 364 20.79 10.16 1.25
CA ARG A 364 21.73 10.87 2.13
C ARG A 364 23.15 10.28 2.04
N LEU A 365 23.26 8.97 1.80
CA LEU A 365 24.52 8.26 1.59
C LEU A 365 25.05 8.36 0.14
N GLY A 366 24.32 9.04 -0.75
CA GLY A 366 24.72 9.34 -2.12
C GLY A 366 24.20 8.38 -3.19
N ALA A 367 23.34 7.41 -2.86
CA ALA A 367 22.77 6.49 -3.83
C ALA A 367 21.88 7.20 -4.86
N GLN A 368 21.93 6.74 -6.13
CA GLN A 368 20.88 7.01 -7.10
C GLN A 368 19.64 6.19 -6.78
N SER A 369 18.46 6.67 -7.12
CA SER A 369 17.21 6.05 -6.65
C SER A 369 16.16 5.85 -7.74
N ILE A 370 15.48 4.69 -7.69
CA ILE A 370 14.31 4.38 -8.51
C ILE A 370 13.19 3.89 -7.60
N ALA A 371 11.97 4.37 -7.84
CA ALA A 371 10.76 3.79 -7.26
C ALA A 371 10.03 2.89 -8.26
N VAL A 372 9.51 1.76 -7.77
CA VAL A 372 8.48 0.97 -8.44
C VAL A 372 7.21 1.09 -7.61
N THR A 373 6.22 1.82 -8.12
CA THR A 373 5.00 2.16 -7.38
C THR A 373 3.77 2.16 -8.27
N ASN A 374 2.59 1.97 -7.67
CA ASN A 374 1.32 2.06 -8.39
C ASN A 374 0.67 3.45 -8.29
N SER A 375 1.06 4.26 -7.30
CA SER A 375 0.43 5.54 -6.99
C SER A 375 1.19 6.70 -7.60
N ILE A 376 0.58 7.33 -8.61
CA ILE A 376 1.15 8.52 -9.28
C ILE A 376 1.20 9.68 -8.30
N GLY A 377 2.36 10.36 -8.23
CA GLY A 377 2.54 11.52 -7.37
C GLY A 377 2.66 11.22 -5.87
N SER A 378 2.80 9.94 -5.48
CA SER A 378 3.05 9.55 -4.09
C SER A 378 4.36 10.12 -3.54
N SER A 379 4.52 10.12 -2.21
CA SER A 379 5.70 10.65 -1.53
C SER A 379 7.00 9.98 -2.01
N ILE A 380 7.01 8.66 -2.11
CA ILE A 380 8.15 7.89 -2.65
C ILE A 380 8.43 8.27 -4.11
N ALA A 381 7.37 8.41 -4.94
CA ALA A 381 7.54 8.77 -6.35
C ALA A 381 8.12 10.18 -6.55
N ARG A 382 7.84 11.11 -5.63
CA ARG A 382 8.40 12.48 -5.68
C ARG A 382 9.82 12.55 -5.12
N GLU A 383 10.14 11.70 -4.14
CA GLU A 383 11.44 11.68 -3.48
C GLU A 383 12.51 10.98 -4.34
N THR A 384 12.15 10.01 -5.17
CA THR A 384 13.09 9.27 -6.03
C THR A 384 13.53 10.09 -7.26
N ASP A 385 14.71 9.77 -7.81
CA ASP A 385 15.19 10.39 -9.04
C ASP A 385 14.33 9.97 -10.24
N VAL A 386 13.85 8.70 -10.26
CA VAL A 386 12.94 8.18 -11.29
C VAL A 386 11.87 7.29 -10.67
N ALA A 387 10.60 7.51 -11.02
CA ALA A 387 9.50 6.63 -10.66
C ALA A 387 9.00 5.80 -11.87
N ILE A 388 8.91 4.49 -11.68
CA ILE A 388 8.32 3.51 -12.59
C ILE A 388 6.93 3.16 -12.03
N TYR A 389 5.89 3.40 -12.83
CA TYR A 389 4.51 3.13 -12.43
C TYR A 389 4.04 1.78 -12.98
N THR A 390 3.43 0.96 -12.10
CA THR A 390 2.98 -0.39 -12.45
C THR A 390 1.64 -0.42 -13.17
N LEU A 391 0.87 0.67 -13.15
CA LEU A 391 -0.44 0.82 -13.78
C LEU A 391 -1.46 -0.30 -13.45
N ALA A 392 -1.40 -0.86 -12.25
CA ALA A 392 -2.34 -1.89 -11.80
C ALA A 392 -3.79 -1.38 -11.60
N GLY A 393 -3.99 -0.05 -11.68
CA GLY A 393 -5.23 0.59 -11.26
C GLY A 393 -5.38 0.62 -9.72
N PRO A 394 -6.49 1.14 -9.19
CA PRO A 394 -6.72 1.19 -7.75
C PRO A 394 -6.81 -0.22 -7.16
N GLU A 395 -6.13 -0.45 -6.04
CA GLU A 395 -6.16 -1.68 -5.26
C GLU A 395 -6.66 -1.34 -3.85
N ILE A 396 -7.86 -1.83 -3.51
CA ILE A 396 -8.62 -1.43 -2.32
C ILE A 396 -8.50 -2.47 -1.21
N ALA A 397 -8.54 -3.77 -1.54
CA ALA A 397 -8.35 -4.84 -0.56
C ALA A 397 -7.01 -4.65 0.18
N VAL A 398 -7.02 -4.84 1.50
CA VAL A 398 -5.81 -4.65 2.33
C VAL A 398 -4.70 -5.58 1.89
N ALA A 399 -5.01 -6.86 1.66
CA ALA A 399 -4.06 -7.83 1.12
C ALA A 399 -3.77 -7.53 -0.36
N SER A 400 -2.51 -7.23 -0.69
CA SER A 400 -2.10 -6.88 -2.05
C SER A 400 -2.08 -8.11 -2.96
N THR A 401 -2.62 -7.99 -4.17
CA THR A 401 -2.67 -9.07 -5.18
C THR A 401 -2.17 -8.60 -6.54
N LYS A 402 -2.97 -7.83 -7.31
CA LYS A 402 -2.60 -7.35 -8.64
C LYS A 402 -1.41 -6.39 -8.63
N ALA A 403 -1.25 -5.60 -7.57
CA ALA A 403 -0.09 -4.72 -7.44
C ALA A 403 1.21 -5.52 -7.32
N TYR A 404 1.23 -6.62 -6.56
CA TYR A 404 2.38 -7.52 -6.49
C TYR A 404 2.73 -8.10 -7.86
N THR A 405 1.74 -8.64 -8.58
CA THR A 405 1.94 -9.23 -9.90
C THR A 405 2.50 -8.23 -10.90
N THR A 406 2.00 -6.98 -10.88
CA THR A 406 2.52 -5.90 -11.73
C THR A 406 3.88 -5.39 -11.29
N GLN A 407 4.22 -5.44 -9.98
CA GLN A 407 5.58 -5.19 -9.51
C GLN A 407 6.56 -6.23 -10.08
N LEU A 408 6.22 -7.52 -10.05
CA LEU A 408 7.05 -8.57 -10.64
C LEU A 408 7.29 -8.33 -12.14
N VAL A 409 6.23 -7.98 -12.89
CA VAL A 409 6.33 -7.64 -14.33
C VAL A 409 7.26 -6.45 -14.54
N SER A 410 7.05 -5.35 -13.82
CA SER A 410 7.87 -4.13 -13.95
C SER A 410 9.34 -4.39 -13.62
N LEU A 411 9.61 -5.19 -12.59
CA LEU A 411 10.97 -5.54 -12.15
C LEU A 411 11.66 -6.50 -13.13
N LEU A 412 10.92 -7.44 -13.74
CA LEU A 412 11.45 -8.27 -14.83
C LEU A 412 11.80 -7.42 -16.05
N MET A 413 10.90 -6.52 -16.46
CA MET A 413 11.16 -5.61 -17.57
C MET A 413 12.35 -4.68 -17.28
N LEU A 414 12.47 -4.16 -16.06
CA LEU A 414 13.63 -3.37 -15.64
C LEU A 414 14.94 -4.16 -15.74
N ALA A 415 14.94 -5.40 -15.27
CA ALA A 415 16.12 -6.29 -15.36
C ALA A 415 16.50 -6.61 -16.80
N LEU A 416 15.50 -6.85 -17.68
CA LEU A 416 15.73 -7.04 -19.13
C LEU A 416 16.27 -5.77 -19.78
N TYR A 417 15.74 -4.59 -19.44
CA TYR A 417 16.25 -3.31 -19.93
C TYR A 417 17.71 -3.07 -19.51
N MET A 418 18.04 -3.32 -18.25
CA MET A 418 19.41 -3.20 -17.76
C MET A 418 20.34 -4.16 -18.51
N GLY A 419 19.93 -5.42 -18.67
CA GLY A 419 20.69 -6.42 -19.41
C GLY A 419 20.87 -6.07 -20.89
N GLN A 420 19.84 -5.51 -21.52
CA GLN A 420 19.86 -5.01 -22.89
C GLN A 420 20.84 -3.84 -23.06
N VAL A 421 20.77 -2.83 -22.20
CA VAL A 421 21.64 -1.64 -22.24
C VAL A 421 23.10 -2.01 -21.94
N LYS A 422 23.32 -2.91 -20.98
CA LYS A 422 24.67 -3.40 -20.62
C LYS A 422 25.23 -4.39 -21.63
N GLU A 423 24.42 -4.87 -22.59
CA GLU A 423 24.76 -5.91 -23.56
C GLU A 423 25.18 -7.25 -22.89
N SER A 424 24.70 -7.51 -21.69
CA SER A 424 24.96 -8.73 -20.91
C SER A 424 24.03 -9.89 -21.27
N ILE A 425 22.99 -9.62 -22.07
CA ILE A 425 22.08 -10.61 -22.67
C ILE A 425 21.82 -10.30 -24.14
N SER A 426 21.46 -11.31 -24.91
CA SER A 426 21.13 -11.13 -26.32
C SER A 426 19.74 -10.48 -26.49
N LEU A 427 19.57 -9.70 -27.57
CA LEU A 427 18.25 -9.15 -27.93
C LEU A 427 17.23 -10.25 -28.29
N GLU A 428 17.71 -11.42 -28.72
CA GLU A 428 16.84 -12.59 -28.96
C GLU A 428 16.21 -13.06 -27.64
N LEU A 429 16.98 -13.17 -26.57
CA LEU A 429 16.45 -13.53 -25.24
C LEU A 429 15.47 -12.46 -24.74
N VAL A 430 15.78 -11.17 -24.92
CA VAL A 430 14.85 -10.08 -24.57
C VAL A 430 13.53 -10.26 -25.28
N ARG A 431 13.55 -10.43 -26.63
CA ARG A 431 12.33 -10.62 -27.43
C ARG A 431 11.56 -11.89 -27.04
N LYS A 432 12.26 -12.97 -26.75
CA LYS A 432 11.63 -14.21 -26.27
C LYS A 432 10.83 -13.97 -24.98
N LEU A 433 11.44 -13.33 -23.98
CA LEU A 433 10.81 -13.10 -22.69
C LEU A 433 9.68 -12.03 -22.75
N THR A 434 9.85 -10.99 -23.56
CA THR A 434 8.79 -10.00 -23.79
C THR A 434 7.60 -10.57 -24.55
N ALA A 435 7.83 -11.49 -25.50
CA ALA A 435 6.76 -12.24 -26.16
C ALA A 435 6.00 -13.13 -25.15
N ALA A 436 6.72 -13.81 -24.25
CA ALA A 436 6.09 -14.59 -23.18
C ALA A 436 5.28 -13.71 -22.21
N LEU A 437 5.75 -12.49 -21.90
CA LEU A 437 4.98 -11.51 -21.10
C LEU A 437 3.70 -11.03 -21.80
N LEU A 438 3.68 -10.96 -23.14
CA LEU A 438 2.46 -10.61 -23.90
C LEU A 438 1.41 -11.74 -23.88
N GLU A 439 1.85 -13.00 -23.80
CA GLU A 439 0.94 -14.17 -23.67
C GLU A 439 0.48 -14.41 -22.21
N LEU A 440 1.21 -13.89 -21.23
CA LEU A 440 0.94 -14.11 -19.80
C LEU A 440 -0.49 -13.75 -19.36
N PRO A 441 -1.15 -12.67 -19.84
CA PRO A 441 -2.54 -12.39 -19.49
C PRO A 441 -3.50 -13.54 -19.78
N LYS A 442 -3.33 -14.20 -20.92
CA LYS A 442 -4.15 -15.37 -21.30
C LYS A 442 -3.89 -16.55 -20.35
N GLN A 443 -2.65 -16.81 -20.01
CA GLN A 443 -2.27 -17.88 -19.08
C GLN A 443 -2.80 -17.61 -17.66
N ILE A 444 -2.85 -16.35 -17.23
CA ILE A 444 -3.51 -15.97 -15.97
C ILE A 444 -5.02 -16.24 -16.06
N GLU A 445 -5.67 -15.88 -17.18
CA GLU A 445 -7.09 -16.19 -17.40
C GLU A 445 -7.37 -17.71 -17.30
N GLU A 446 -6.50 -18.55 -17.85
CA GLU A 446 -6.58 -20.02 -17.73
C GLU A 446 -6.51 -20.48 -16.27
N VAL A 447 -5.56 -19.96 -15.48
CA VAL A 447 -5.47 -20.29 -14.03
C VAL A 447 -6.71 -19.83 -13.27
N LEU A 448 -7.28 -18.69 -13.61
CA LEU A 448 -8.48 -18.15 -12.96
C LEU A 448 -9.75 -18.98 -13.26
N THR A 449 -9.75 -19.83 -14.27
CA THR A 449 -10.88 -20.76 -14.51
C THR A 449 -10.95 -21.87 -13.47
N GLU A 450 -9.86 -22.17 -12.76
CA GLU A 450 -9.75 -23.25 -11.76
C GLU A 450 -10.32 -22.87 -10.38
N LYS A 451 -11.19 -21.86 -10.31
CA LYS A 451 -11.73 -21.31 -9.04
C LYS A 451 -12.45 -22.34 -8.19
N GLU A 452 -13.24 -23.27 -8.80
CA GLU A 452 -13.93 -24.33 -8.11
C GLU A 452 -12.93 -25.30 -7.46
N HIS A 453 -11.92 -25.73 -8.21
CA HIS A 453 -10.85 -26.58 -7.70
C HIS A 453 -10.09 -25.89 -6.55
N MET A 454 -9.77 -24.60 -6.68
CA MET A 454 -9.12 -23.85 -5.61
C MET A 454 -9.99 -23.73 -4.37
N SER A 455 -11.30 -23.60 -4.54
CA SER A 455 -12.25 -23.63 -3.41
C SER A 455 -12.27 -24.98 -2.71
N GLU A 456 -12.26 -26.10 -3.45
CA GLU A 456 -12.18 -27.45 -2.88
C GLU A 456 -10.86 -27.69 -2.14
N VAL A 457 -9.74 -27.25 -2.72
CA VAL A 457 -8.42 -27.33 -2.06
C VAL A 457 -8.40 -26.54 -0.74
N ALA A 458 -9.07 -25.38 -0.69
CA ALA A 458 -9.17 -24.60 0.53
C ALA A 458 -9.85 -25.36 1.68
N ASP A 459 -10.78 -26.29 1.41
CA ASP A 459 -11.43 -27.10 2.45
C ASP A 459 -10.44 -27.94 3.28
N ARG A 460 -9.31 -28.31 2.69
CA ARG A 460 -8.23 -29.03 3.39
C ARG A 460 -7.49 -28.15 4.40
N LEU A 461 -7.55 -26.83 4.26
CA LEU A 461 -6.77 -25.88 5.05
C LEU A 461 -7.57 -25.20 6.17
N ILE A 462 -8.91 -25.16 6.09
CA ILE A 462 -9.74 -24.35 7.01
C ILE A 462 -9.59 -24.71 8.49
N LYS A 463 -9.20 -25.94 8.81
CA LYS A 463 -9.01 -26.43 10.19
C LYS A 463 -7.55 -26.37 10.65
N ALA A 464 -6.62 -26.06 9.76
CA ALA A 464 -5.21 -25.97 10.09
C ALA A 464 -4.94 -24.77 11.00
N GLU A 465 -4.05 -24.96 11.96
CA GLU A 465 -3.49 -23.90 12.78
C GLU A 465 -2.16 -23.40 12.21
N ASP A 466 -1.35 -24.32 11.67
CA ASP A 466 -0.05 -24.07 11.06
C ASP A 466 0.02 -24.65 9.65
N ILE A 467 0.62 -23.91 8.73
CA ILE A 467 0.85 -24.35 7.34
C ILE A 467 2.26 -23.95 6.91
N PHE A 468 2.98 -24.87 6.28
CA PHE A 468 4.30 -24.62 5.75
C PHE A 468 4.29 -24.44 4.24
N TYR A 469 4.98 -23.41 3.76
CA TYR A 469 5.23 -23.19 2.35
C TYR A 469 6.67 -23.53 2.01
N LEU A 470 6.89 -24.26 0.92
CA LEU A 470 8.22 -24.67 0.51
C LEU A 470 8.51 -24.18 -0.91
N GLY A 471 9.72 -23.66 -1.10
CA GLY A 471 10.24 -23.31 -2.41
C GLY A 471 11.75 -23.44 -2.47
N ARG A 472 12.30 -23.43 -3.67
CA ARG A 472 13.74 -23.36 -3.92
C ARG A 472 14.05 -22.27 -4.92
N SER A 473 15.22 -21.60 -4.74
CA SER A 473 15.59 -20.49 -5.61
C SER A 473 14.51 -19.41 -5.60
N ILE A 474 14.09 -18.94 -6.78
CA ILE A 474 13.05 -17.92 -6.93
C ILE A 474 11.67 -18.37 -6.37
N ASP A 475 11.36 -19.68 -6.43
CA ASP A 475 10.13 -20.23 -5.86
C ASP A 475 10.04 -20.06 -4.33
N TYR A 476 11.16 -19.88 -3.63
CA TYR A 476 11.13 -19.58 -2.20
C TYR A 476 10.54 -18.18 -1.94
N ALA A 477 10.92 -17.19 -2.73
CA ALA A 477 10.33 -15.85 -2.60
C ALA A 477 8.82 -15.84 -2.90
N ILE A 478 8.38 -16.68 -3.84
CA ILE A 478 6.95 -16.86 -4.16
C ILE A 478 6.21 -17.60 -3.04
N ALA A 479 6.84 -18.62 -2.44
CA ALA A 479 6.32 -19.32 -1.28
C ALA A 479 6.13 -18.36 -0.07
N MET A 480 7.07 -17.42 0.14
CA MET A 480 6.95 -16.37 1.17
C MET A 480 5.71 -15.49 0.94
N GLU A 481 5.46 -15.10 -0.31
CA GLU A 481 4.27 -14.31 -0.65
C GLU A 481 2.98 -15.10 -0.45
N GLY A 482 2.94 -16.37 -0.88
CA GLY A 482 1.79 -17.25 -0.65
C GLY A 482 1.48 -17.41 0.84
N ALA A 483 2.49 -17.65 1.67
CA ALA A 483 2.36 -17.74 3.12
C ALA A 483 1.86 -16.42 3.74
N LEU A 484 2.36 -15.28 3.26
CA LEU A 484 1.92 -13.96 3.72
C LEU A 484 0.43 -13.76 3.39
N LYS A 485 0.01 -14.00 2.16
CA LYS A 485 -1.41 -13.85 1.76
C LYS A 485 -2.33 -14.73 2.59
N LEU A 486 -1.94 -15.98 2.83
CA LEU A 486 -2.76 -16.89 3.63
C LEU A 486 -2.91 -16.39 5.07
N LYS A 487 -1.82 -16.02 5.75
CA LYS A 487 -1.89 -15.53 7.14
C LYS A 487 -2.66 -14.23 7.28
N GLU A 488 -2.58 -13.32 6.30
CA GLU A 488 -3.27 -12.04 6.33
C GLU A 488 -4.80 -12.19 6.36
N VAL A 489 -5.35 -13.09 5.54
CA VAL A 489 -6.81 -13.17 5.34
C VAL A 489 -7.45 -14.36 6.05
N SER A 490 -6.71 -15.44 6.33
CA SER A 490 -7.24 -16.62 7.02
C SER A 490 -6.95 -16.67 8.51
N TYR A 491 -5.94 -15.90 8.99
CA TYR A 491 -5.38 -15.91 10.34
C TYR A 491 -4.78 -17.26 10.75
N ILE A 492 -4.45 -18.12 9.78
CA ILE A 492 -3.67 -19.33 9.99
C ILE A 492 -2.20 -18.92 10.07
N HIS A 493 -1.47 -19.47 11.02
CA HIS A 493 -0.02 -19.29 11.04
C HIS A 493 0.60 -20.00 9.83
N ALA A 494 1.16 -19.24 8.91
CA ALA A 494 1.76 -19.76 7.69
C ALA A 494 3.19 -19.24 7.54
N GLU A 495 4.16 -20.14 7.36
CA GLU A 495 5.56 -19.81 7.16
C GLU A 495 6.13 -20.45 5.91
N ALA A 496 7.04 -19.71 5.27
CA ALA A 496 7.75 -20.21 4.09
C ALA A 496 9.21 -20.52 4.43
N TYR A 497 9.70 -21.63 3.90
CA TYR A 497 11.09 -22.06 4.06
C TYR A 497 11.73 -22.37 2.70
N ALA A 498 12.98 -22.02 2.58
CA ALA A 498 13.83 -22.63 1.54
C ALA A 498 13.87 -24.14 1.82
N ALA A 499 13.34 -24.95 0.91
CA ALA A 499 13.05 -26.37 1.18
C ALA A 499 14.28 -27.17 1.66
N GLY A 500 15.49 -26.74 1.29
CA GLY A 500 16.74 -27.34 1.80
C GLY A 500 17.02 -27.08 3.27
N GLU A 501 16.50 -25.95 3.83
CA GLU A 501 16.71 -25.53 5.20
C GLU A 501 15.85 -26.29 6.22
N LEU A 502 14.80 -27.00 5.77
CA LEU A 502 13.95 -27.77 6.66
C LEU A 502 14.72 -28.69 7.62
N LYS A 503 15.81 -29.30 7.12
CA LYS A 503 16.65 -30.25 7.88
C LYS A 503 17.39 -29.59 9.06
N HIS A 504 17.51 -28.28 9.05
CA HIS A 504 18.29 -27.53 10.02
C HIS A 504 17.43 -27.01 11.20
N GLY A 505 16.23 -27.58 11.40
CA GLY A 505 15.37 -27.27 12.55
C GLY A 505 13.89 -27.52 12.26
N THR A 506 13.33 -26.84 11.29
CA THR A 506 11.89 -26.78 10.99
C THR A 506 11.25 -28.14 10.75
N LEU A 507 12.00 -29.11 10.27
CA LEU A 507 11.51 -30.48 10.03
C LEU A 507 10.97 -31.14 11.32
N ALA A 508 11.38 -30.67 12.49
CA ALA A 508 10.86 -31.11 13.79
C ALA A 508 9.37 -30.76 14.01
N LEU A 509 8.86 -29.76 13.30
CA LEU A 509 7.47 -29.31 13.37
C LEU A 509 6.54 -30.08 12.43
N ILE A 510 7.09 -30.87 11.51
CA ILE A 510 6.32 -31.65 10.56
C ILE A 510 5.81 -32.92 11.25
N SER A 511 4.50 -33.05 11.32
CA SER A 511 3.79 -34.21 11.88
C SER A 511 2.77 -34.76 10.88
N ALA A 512 2.06 -35.83 11.29
CA ALA A 512 0.97 -36.36 10.49
C ALA A 512 -0.09 -35.28 10.22
N GLU A 513 -0.54 -35.19 8.97
CA GLU A 513 -1.57 -34.26 8.50
C GLU A 513 -1.13 -32.77 8.50
N THR A 514 0.13 -32.44 8.84
CA THR A 514 0.62 -31.05 8.70
C THR A 514 0.49 -30.60 7.23
N PRO A 515 -0.29 -29.55 6.92
CA PRO A 515 -0.42 -29.08 5.54
C PRO A 515 0.88 -28.41 5.09
N VAL A 516 1.34 -28.80 3.90
CA VAL A 516 2.53 -28.25 3.26
C VAL A 516 2.17 -27.86 1.82
N ILE A 517 2.48 -26.62 1.43
CA ILE A 517 2.32 -26.15 0.06
C ILE A 517 3.70 -26.02 -0.57
N ALA A 518 3.94 -26.75 -1.65
CA ALA A 518 5.24 -26.89 -2.29
C ALA A 518 5.24 -26.29 -3.71
N VAL A 519 6.00 -25.20 -3.95
CA VAL A 519 6.13 -24.58 -5.26
C VAL A 519 7.32 -25.19 -6.00
N ALA A 520 7.11 -25.73 -7.20
CA ALA A 520 8.09 -26.51 -7.94
C ALA A 520 8.15 -26.14 -9.44
N THR A 521 8.41 -24.85 -9.74
CA THR A 521 8.43 -24.32 -11.12
C THR A 521 9.84 -24.19 -11.72
N GLN A 522 10.90 -24.24 -10.90
CA GLN A 522 12.25 -23.98 -11.35
C GLN A 522 12.96 -25.25 -11.83
N ASN A 523 13.23 -25.32 -13.13
CA ASN A 523 13.76 -26.52 -13.79
C ASN A 523 15.08 -27.03 -13.19
N ASN A 524 16.00 -26.14 -12.84
CA ASN A 524 17.34 -26.47 -12.34
C ASN A 524 17.36 -27.05 -10.92
N VAL A 525 16.30 -26.86 -10.13
CA VAL A 525 16.20 -27.33 -8.73
C VAL A 525 15.00 -28.25 -8.50
N ARG A 526 14.20 -28.54 -9.51
CA ARG A 526 12.96 -29.33 -9.42
C ARG A 526 13.17 -30.72 -8.79
N ALA A 527 14.18 -31.46 -9.25
CA ALA A 527 14.52 -32.77 -8.67
C ALA A 527 14.88 -32.70 -7.17
N LYS A 528 15.54 -31.60 -6.75
CA LYS A 528 15.82 -31.36 -5.33
C LYS A 528 14.57 -31.02 -4.55
N MET A 529 13.64 -30.31 -5.18
CA MET A 529 12.33 -30.00 -4.57
C MET A 529 11.53 -31.28 -4.32
N TYR A 530 11.47 -32.21 -5.28
CA TYR A 530 10.83 -33.51 -5.09
C TYR A 530 11.41 -34.30 -3.91
N SER A 531 12.74 -34.29 -3.76
CA SER A 531 13.39 -34.91 -2.60
C SER A 531 12.96 -34.29 -1.27
N ASN A 532 12.83 -32.94 -1.22
CA ASN A 532 12.35 -32.27 -0.01
C ASN A 532 10.87 -32.54 0.25
N ILE A 533 10.03 -32.67 -0.76
CA ILE A 533 8.63 -33.09 -0.62
C ILE A 533 8.57 -34.50 -0.02
N GLN A 534 9.38 -35.44 -0.49
CA GLN A 534 9.45 -36.79 0.07
C GLN A 534 9.84 -36.78 1.56
N GLU A 535 10.72 -35.89 1.99
CA GLU A 535 11.17 -35.78 3.38
C GLU A 535 10.03 -35.38 4.34
N VAL A 536 9.17 -34.43 3.95
CA VAL A 536 8.00 -34.05 4.73
C VAL A 536 6.90 -35.11 4.65
N ARG A 537 6.68 -35.71 3.50
CA ARG A 537 5.72 -36.80 3.34
C ARG A 537 6.07 -38.06 4.14
N ALA A 538 7.34 -38.38 4.26
CA ALA A 538 7.82 -39.49 5.09
C ALA A 538 7.45 -39.30 6.58
N ARG A 539 7.05 -38.09 6.99
CA ARG A 539 6.57 -37.74 8.34
C ARG A 539 5.07 -37.60 8.42
N GLY A 540 4.37 -37.91 7.32
CA GLY A 540 2.91 -37.89 7.25
C GLY A 540 2.30 -36.56 6.83
N ALA A 541 3.10 -35.58 6.37
CA ALA A 541 2.58 -34.29 5.89
C ALA A 541 1.59 -34.45 4.74
N ASP A 542 0.56 -33.60 4.73
CA ASP A 542 -0.37 -33.45 3.63
C ASP A 542 0.17 -32.40 2.65
N VAL A 543 0.70 -32.82 1.49
CA VAL A 543 1.44 -31.94 0.58
C VAL A 543 0.64 -31.59 -0.65
N LEU A 544 0.34 -30.29 -0.82
CA LEU A 544 -0.18 -29.69 -2.04
C LEU A 544 0.97 -29.18 -2.91
N GLY A 545 1.14 -29.74 -4.11
CA GLY A 545 2.12 -29.28 -5.09
C GLY A 545 1.57 -28.17 -5.99
N ILE A 546 2.35 -27.14 -6.27
CA ILE A 546 2.09 -26.16 -7.33
C ILE A 546 3.17 -26.34 -8.40
N GLY A 547 2.77 -26.74 -9.61
CA GLY A 547 3.69 -27.02 -10.70
C GLY A 547 3.04 -26.94 -12.07
N TYR A 548 3.82 -27.21 -13.11
CA TYR A 548 3.32 -27.13 -14.47
C TYR A 548 2.33 -28.23 -14.81
N ASP A 549 1.45 -27.97 -15.76
CA ASP A 549 0.44 -28.90 -16.28
C ASP A 549 1.05 -30.16 -16.91
N ASP A 550 2.27 -30.07 -17.45
CA ASP A 550 3.03 -31.19 -18.02
C ASP A 550 3.98 -31.90 -17.01
N ASP A 551 3.96 -31.51 -15.73
CA ASP A 551 4.80 -32.10 -14.69
C ASP A 551 4.10 -33.28 -14.00
N HIS A 552 4.03 -34.42 -14.68
CA HIS A 552 3.49 -35.65 -14.13
C HIS A 552 4.36 -36.32 -13.05
N GLU A 553 5.61 -35.85 -12.90
CA GLU A 553 6.49 -36.38 -11.86
C GLU A 553 6.10 -35.83 -10.48
N LEU A 554 5.74 -34.54 -10.39
CA LEU A 554 5.31 -33.89 -9.14
C LEU A 554 4.12 -34.62 -8.49
N GLU A 555 3.18 -35.16 -9.29
CA GLU A 555 2.02 -35.91 -8.78
C GLU A 555 2.39 -37.10 -7.93
N LYS A 556 3.51 -37.77 -8.22
CA LYS A 556 3.97 -38.97 -7.50
C LYS A 556 4.40 -38.63 -6.07
N TYR A 557 4.76 -37.36 -5.83
CA TYR A 557 5.32 -36.91 -4.55
C TYR A 557 4.33 -36.14 -3.69
N THR A 558 3.19 -35.71 -4.25
CA THR A 558 2.20 -34.85 -3.56
C THR A 558 0.90 -35.59 -3.25
N THR A 559 0.10 -35.10 -2.34
CA THR A 559 -1.25 -35.61 -2.00
C THR A 559 -2.34 -34.86 -2.75
N GLY A 560 -2.02 -33.72 -3.34
CA GLY A 560 -2.85 -32.93 -4.24
C GLY A 560 -1.97 -32.04 -5.09
N ILE A 561 -2.50 -31.56 -6.21
CA ILE A 561 -1.75 -30.71 -7.13
C ILE A 561 -2.61 -29.56 -7.65
N VAL A 562 -2.00 -28.40 -7.76
CA VAL A 562 -2.51 -27.24 -8.48
C VAL A 562 -1.63 -27.04 -9.71
N ARG A 563 -2.25 -27.07 -10.88
CA ARG A 563 -1.55 -26.96 -12.16
C ARG A 563 -1.57 -25.55 -12.68
N ILE A 564 -0.44 -25.12 -13.23
CA ILE A 564 -0.34 -23.88 -13.98
C ILE A 564 0.16 -24.19 -15.40
N PRO A 565 -0.25 -23.42 -16.41
CA PRO A 565 0.29 -23.54 -17.77
C PRO A 565 1.82 -23.48 -17.77
N LYS A 566 2.44 -24.28 -18.65
CA LYS A 566 3.88 -24.24 -18.77
C LYS A 566 4.35 -22.93 -19.39
N VAL A 567 5.24 -22.24 -18.68
CA VAL A 567 5.84 -20.97 -19.09
C VAL A 567 7.37 -21.00 -18.94
N ASP A 568 8.04 -19.95 -19.43
CA ASP A 568 9.47 -19.76 -19.15
C ASP A 568 9.71 -19.62 -17.63
N GLU A 569 10.81 -20.17 -17.13
CA GLU A 569 11.11 -20.19 -15.68
C GLU A 569 11.20 -18.79 -15.03
N PHE A 570 11.45 -17.73 -15.82
CA PHE A 570 11.43 -16.34 -15.35
C PHE A 570 10.02 -15.72 -15.35
N ILE A 571 9.08 -16.30 -16.08
CA ILE A 571 7.67 -15.91 -16.08
C ILE A 571 6.89 -16.66 -14.99
N ALA A 572 7.32 -17.89 -14.67
CA ALA A 572 6.65 -18.75 -13.70
C ALA A 572 6.36 -18.11 -12.33
N PRO A 573 7.26 -17.28 -11.74
CA PRO A 573 6.98 -16.58 -10.50
C PRO A 573 5.71 -15.72 -10.56
N ILE A 574 5.46 -15.06 -11.70
CA ILE A 574 4.29 -14.19 -11.88
C ILE A 574 3.01 -15.02 -11.99
N LEU A 575 3.09 -16.20 -12.57
CA LEU A 575 1.92 -17.08 -12.77
C LEU A 575 1.61 -17.93 -11.54
N SER A 576 2.64 -18.46 -10.86
CA SER A 576 2.47 -19.39 -9.72
C SER A 576 1.94 -18.75 -8.45
N VAL A 577 1.99 -17.42 -8.32
CA VAL A 577 1.40 -16.70 -7.17
C VAL A 577 -0.13 -16.66 -7.27
N ILE A 578 -0.71 -16.69 -8.47
CA ILE A 578 -2.16 -16.54 -8.69
C ILE A 578 -2.98 -17.61 -7.95
N PRO A 579 -2.69 -18.92 -8.09
CA PRO A 579 -3.42 -19.95 -7.34
C PRO A 579 -3.25 -19.80 -5.82
N MET A 580 -2.11 -19.31 -5.32
CA MET A 580 -1.93 -19.07 -3.89
C MET A 580 -2.78 -17.89 -3.37
N GLN A 581 -2.98 -16.87 -4.19
CA GLN A 581 -3.91 -15.78 -3.88
C GLN A 581 -5.36 -16.27 -3.82
N LEU A 582 -5.78 -17.10 -4.76
CA LEU A 582 -7.11 -17.73 -4.75
C LEU A 582 -7.28 -18.64 -3.53
N LEU A 583 -6.26 -19.46 -3.21
CA LEU A 583 -6.27 -20.33 -2.05
C LEU A 583 -6.40 -19.54 -0.74
N ALA A 584 -5.66 -18.46 -0.59
CA ALA A 584 -5.77 -17.57 0.56
C ALA A 584 -7.17 -16.96 0.67
N TYR A 585 -7.72 -16.45 -0.44
CA TYR A 585 -9.06 -15.89 -0.53
C TYR A 585 -10.13 -16.89 -0.08
N TYR A 586 -10.17 -18.09 -0.72
CA TYR A 586 -11.18 -19.09 -0.39
C TYR A 586 -11.05 -19.64 1.04
N THR A 587 -9.83 -19.82 1.51
CA THR A 587 -9.59 -20.20 2.91
C THR A 587 -10.11 -19.12 3.87
N GLY A 588 -9.85 -17.84 3.58
CA GLY A 588 -10.32 -16.73 4.40
C GLY A 588 -11.84 -16.66 4.50
N ILE A 589 -12.55 -16.69 3.36
CA ILE A 589 -14.04 -16.63 3.37
C ILE A 589 -14.67 -17.86 4.00
N LYS A 590 -14.14 -19.07 3.80
CA LYS A 590 -14.65 -20.30 4.42
C LYS A 590 -14.43 -20.32 5.93
N ARG A 591 -13.46 -19.57 6.45
CA ARG A 591 -13.28 -19.33 7.88
C ARG A 591 -14.17 -18.19 8.42
N GLY A 592 -14.96 -17.53 7.57
CA GLY A 592 -15.86 -16.44 7.94
C GLY A 592 -15.16 -15.09 8.17
N ASN A 593 -13.95 -14.92 7.61
CA ASN A 593 -13.17 -13.69 7.77
C ASN A 593 -13.54 -12.64 6.71
N ASP A 594 -13.37 -11.37 7.05
CA ASP A 594 -13.41 -10.26 6.10
C ASP A 594 -12.07 -10.20 5.34
N VAL A 595 -12.06 -10.66 4.09
CA VAL A 595 -10.85 -10.74 3.26
C VAL A 595 -10.42 -9.39 2.67
N ASP A 596 -11.36 -8.43 2.59
CA ASP A 596 -11.06 -7.08 2.12
C ASP A 596 -10.43 -6.23 3.23
N LYS A 597 -10.89 -6.42 4.48
CA LYS A 597 -10.45 -5.67 5.66
C LYS A 597 -10.10 -6.64 6.80
N PRO A 598 -9.01 -7.41 6.66
CA PRO A 598 -8.60 -8.35 7.70
C PRO A 598 -8.20 -7.61 8.99
N ARG A 599 -8.47 -8.23 10.14
CA ARG A 599 -8.24 -7.63 11.45
C ARG A 599 -6.76 -7.21 11.62
N ASN A 600 -6.54 -6.10 12.33
CA ASN A 600 -5.21 -5.59 12.71
C ASN A 600 -4.27 -5.28 11.51
N LEU A 601 -4.80 -5.13 10.29
CA LEU A 601 -4.03 -4.76 9.12
C LEU A 601 -4.60 -3.51 8.45
N ALA A 602 -3.73 -2.72 7.88
CA ALA A 602 -4.05 -1.55 7.08
C ALA A 602 -3.43 -1.66 5.68
N LYS A 603 -4.09 -1.09 4.66
CA LYS A 603 -3.62 -1.15 3.26
C LYS A 603 -2.23 -0.54 3.07
N SER A 604 -1.90 0.48 3.83
CA SER A 604 -0.59 1.13 3.78
C SER A 604 -0.23 1.66 5.18
N VAL A 605 1.01 1.43 5.60
CA VAL A 605 1.54 1.86 6.90
C VAL A 605 2.26 3.19 6.72
N THR A 606 1.70 4.27 7.27
CA THR A 606 2.23 5.65 7.15
C THR A 606 2.72 6.23 8.47
N VAL A 607 2.78 5.41 9.49
CA VAL A 607 3.33 5.73 10.82
C VAL A 607 4.31 4.63 11.21
N GLU A 608 5.37 5.01 11.92
CA GLU A 608 6.33 4.07 12.51
C GLU A 608 5.82 3.49 13.82
#